data_ed8a77347d80a4d990bfb7f72f827774
#
_entry.id   ed8a77347d80a4d990bfb7f72f827774
#
_cell.length_a   1.000
_cell.length_b   1.000
_cell.length_c   1.000
_cell.angle_alpha   90.00
_cell.angle_beta   90.00
_cell.angle_gamma   90.00
#
_symmetry.space_group_name_H-M   'P 1'
#
loop_
_entity.id
_entity.type
_entity.pdbx_description
1 polymer ?
#
loop_
_entity_poly.entity_id
_entity_poly.type
_entity_poly.pdbx_seq_one_letter_code
_entity_poly.pdbx_strand_id
1 'polypeptide(L)'
;MQLVGGALLLITLVTAILAKDVKRNLSWISFCSASIISCVAYDLLFFVGQQTGPSPDRGLCLVQSALVHAVPVMQAGVNLALIAHTWTSVRAAVYQKNRVSRCNLFILFVAFPYILTIALFLGFLVFAIQHPQTVERDNMGVYCKIVFDGVPSKITAGISAVLMLVSVIFEVIVARMLIRHWKLLCHSGMPRSFVIRVLVFSAVGGLVLVLTMVYVVSDGGGTGADFIMASLPLISSLVFGTQEDLIRAWMFWRPPRPMAVKPIRARNDSEGTLE
;
A
#
# COMPACT_ATOMS: atom_id res chain seq x y z
N MET A 1 8.44 15.61 -2.61
CA MET A 1 8.28 14.21 -3.07
C MET A 1 6.91 13.65 -2.71
N GLN A 2 6.46 13.77 -1.46
CA GLN A 2 5.14 13.27 -1.00
C GLN A 2 3.96 13.85 -1.78
N LEU A 3 3.90 15.16 -1.97
CA LEU A 3 2.83 15.83 -2.75
C LEU A 3 2.72 15.29 -4.18
N VAL A 4 3.86 15.17 -4.87
CA VAL A 4 3.88 14.66 -6.24
C VAL A 4 3.44 13.20 -6.27
N GLY A 5 3.97 12.36 -5.37
CA GLY A 5 3.57 10.96 -5.25
C GLY A 5 2.08 10.82 -4.91
N GLY A 6 1.56 11.62 -3.98
CA GLY A 6 0.15 11.64 -3.61
C GLY A 6 -0.76 12.05 -4.76
N ALA A 7 -0.39 13.11 -5.51
CA ALA A 7 -1.15 13.55 -6.68
C ALA A 7 -1.18 12.49 -7.78
N LEU A 8 -0.05 11.86 -8.08
CA LEU A 8 0.03 10.77 -9.07
C LEU A 8 -0.79 9.54 -8.63
N LEU A 9 -0.75 9.18 -7.34
CA LEU A 9 -1.59 8.10 -6.80
C LEU A 9 -3.08 8.44 -6.88
N LEU A 10 -3.45 9.68 -6.60
CA LEU A 10 -4.83 10.15 -6.74
C LEU A 10 -5.31 10.04 -8.19
N ILE A 11 -4.53 10.52 -9.16
CA ILE A 11 -4.83 10.39 -10.58
C ILE A 11 -4.97 8.91 -10.96
N THR A 12 -4.05 8.07 -10.51
CA THR A 12 -4.06 6.62 -10.75
C THR A 12 -5.32 5.96 -10.19
N LEU A 13 -5.70 6.30 -8.96
CA LEU A 13 -6.89 5.78 -8.30
C LEU A 13 -8.18 6.22 -9.00
N VAL A 14 -8.29 7.51 -9.30
CA VAL A 14 -9.46 8.07 -10.02
C VAL A 14 -9.60 7.44 -11.40
N THR A 15 -8.49 7.30 -12.14
CA THR A 15 -8.49 6.61 -13.44
C THR A 15 -8.97 5.16 -13.31
N ALA A 16 -8.48 4.43 -12.30
CA ALA A 16 -8.87 3.04 -12.08
C ALA A 16 -10.35 2.86 -11.70
N ILE A 17 -10.94 3.85 -11.03
CA ILE A 17 -12.38 3.85 -10.66
C ILE A 17 -13.25 4.22 -11.85
N LEU A 18 -12.85 5.21 -12.64
CA LEU A 18 -13.64 5.73 -13.76
C LEU A 18 -13.55 4.87 -15.02
N ALA A 19 -12.41 4.23 -15.28
CA ALA A 19 -12.19 3.41 -16.47
C ALA A 19 -12.89 2.05 -16.33
N LYS A 20 -13.97 1.83 -17.09
CA LYS A 20 -14.79 0.60 -17.05
C LYS A 20 -14.01 -0.68 -17.34
N ASP A 21 -12.92 -0.58 -18.10
CA ASP A 21 -12.08 -1.72 -18.51
C ASP A 21 -11.03 -2.09 -17.45
N VAL A 22 -10.82 -1.25 -16.43
CA VAL A 22 -9.83 -1.44 -15.38
C VAL A 22 -10.50 -2.01 -14.13
N LYS A 23 -10.49 -3.34 -14.00
CA LYS A 23 -11.02 -4.00 -12.78
C LYS A 23 -9.91 -4.13 -11.73
N ARG A 24 -10.05 -3.43 -10.61
CA ARG A 24 -9.11 -3.50 -9.48
C ARG A 24 -9.72 -4.20 -8.27
N ASN A 25 -8.84 -4.88 -7.53
CA ASN A 25 -9.22 -5.52 -6.27
C ASN A 25 -9.34 -4.49 -5.16
N LEU A 26 -10.21 -4.75 -4.18
CA LEU A 26 -10.43 -3.88 -3.03
C LEU A 26 -9.14 -3.61 -2.25
N SER A 27 -8.24 -4.60 -2.10
CA SER A 27 -6.95 -4.41 -1.42
C SER A 27 -6.02 -3.43 -2.14
N TRP A 28 -6.06 -3.37 -3.48
CA TRP A 28 -5.31 -2.39 -4.26
C TRP A 28 -5.87 -0.98 -4.06
N ILE A 29 -7.20 -0.84 -4.09
CA ILE A 29 -7.88 0.44 -3.83
C ILE A 29 -7.54 0.91 -2.41
N SER A 30 -7.64 0.01 -1.42
CA SER A 30 -7.28 0.28 -0.03
C SER A 30 -5.83 0.76 0.11
N PHE A 31 -4.87 0.11 -0.55
CA PHE A 31 -3.47 0.52 -0.53
C PHE A 31 -3.26 1.93 -1.11
N CYS A 32 -3.84 2.22 -2.27
CA CYS A 32 -3.74 3.55 -2.89
C CYS A 32 -4.40 4.63 -2.00
N SER A 33 -5.58 4.35 -1.44
CA SER A 33 -6.28 5.27 -0.54
C SER A 33 -5.49 5.54 0.73
N ALA A 34 -4.93 4.50 1.36
CA ALA A 34 -4.09 4.66 2.54
C ALA A 34 -2.83 5.47 2.25
N SER A 35 -2.21 5.27 1.07
CA SER A 35 -1.05 6.05 0.65
C SER A 35 -1.38 7.53 0.43
N ILE A 36 -2.56 7.84 -0.11
CA ILE A 36 -3.04 9.22 -0.27
C ILE A 36 -3.31 9.85 1.12
N ILE A 37 -3.97 9.12 2.02
CA ILE A 37 -4.21 9.57 3.41
C ILE A 37 -2.87 9.85 4.11
N SER A 38 -1.87 9.00 3.90
CA SER A 38 -0.52 9.20 4.40
C SER A 38 0.09 10.52 3.92
N CYS A 39 0.03 10.79 2.61
CA CYS A 39 0.52 12.04 2.06
C CYS A 39 -0.17 13.27 2.68
N VAL A 40 -1.51 13.22 2.80
CA VAL A 40 -2.27 14.32 3.41
C VAL A 40 -1.89 14.52 4.87
N ALA A 41 -1.69 13.45 5.64
CA ALA A 41 -1.32 13.54 7.06
C ALA A 41 0.04 14.21 7.27
N TYR A 42 1.04 13.85 6.45
CA TYR A 42 2.36 14.46 6.54
C TYR A 42 2.40 15.89 5.99
N ASP A 43 1.66 16.17 4.93
CA ASP A 43 1.63 17.47 4.27
C ASP A 43 0.56 18.43 4.85
N LEU A 44 -0.03 18.12 6.01
CA LEU A 44 -1.14 18.89 6.60
C LEU A 44 -0.76 20.35 6.87
N LEU A 45 0.45 20.60 7.42
CA LEU A 45 0.96 21.97 7.65
C LEU A 45 1.18 22.74 6.34
N PHE A 46 1.53 22.04 5.25
CA PHE A 46 1.68 22.64 3.93
C PHE A 46 0.33 23.14 3.40
N PHE A 47 -0.72 22.32 3.51
CA PHE A 47 -2.06 22.71 3.01
C PHE A 47 -2.64 23.91 3.76
N VAL A 48 -2.27 24.09 5.05
CA VAL A 48 -2.72 25.22 5.87
C VAL A 48 -1.76 26.41 5.81
N GLY A 49 -0.60 26.26 5.13
CA GLY A 49 0.39 27.34 4.98
C GLY A 49 1.18 27.65 6.26
N GLN A 50 1.25 26.71 7.21
CA GLN A 50 1.91 26.89 8.51
C GLN A 50 3.26 26.14 8.63
N GLN A 51 3.92 25.86 7.51
CA GLN A 51 5.24 25.23 7.51
C GLN A 51 6.35 26.19 7.98
N THR A 52 6.23 27.47 7.64
CA THR A 52 7.21 28.50 7.94
C THR A 52 6.57 29.63 8.76
N GLY A 53 7.37 30.35 9.53
CA GLY A 53 6.89 31.46 10.37
C GLY A 53 6.62 31.05 11.82
N PRO A 54 5.65 31.71 12.51
CA PRO A 54 5.38 31.48 13.92
C PRO A 54 4.96 30.03 14.20
N SER A 55 4.85 29.66 15.48
CA SER A 55 4.40 28.33 15.87
C SER A 55 3.02 28.03 15.25
N PRO A 56 2.82 26.83 14.68
CA PRO A 56 1.54 26.47 14.09
C PRO A 56 0.42 26.43 15.12
N ASP A 57 -0.82 26.48 14.64
CA ASP A 57 -1.99 26.31 15.51
C ASP A 57 -1.85 25.05 16.35
N ARG A 58 -2.06 25.22 17.69
CA ARG A 58 -1.87 24.13 18.64
C ARG A 58 -2.79 22.94 18.35
N GLY A 59 -4.05 23.18 17.97
CA GLY A 59 -5.00 22.12 17.65
C GLY A 59 -4.59 21.33 16.41
N LEU A 60 -4.14 22.05 15.38
CA LEU A 60 -3.64 21.43 14.14
C LEU A 60 -2.41 20.56 14.42
N CYS A 61 -1.47 21.07 15.23
CA CYS A 61 -0.24 20.35 15.56
C CYS A 61 -0.52 19.08 16.40
N LEU A 62 -1.47 19.15 17.35
CA LEU A 62 -1.92 17.98 18.12
C LEU A 62 -2.51 16.88 17.21
N VAL A 63 -3.40 17.26 16.30
CA VAL A 63 -4.03 16.30 15.37
C VAL A 63 -2.99 15.71 14.42
N GLN A 64 -2.13 16.55 13.85
CA GLN A 64 -1.10 16.06 12.92
C GLN A 64 -0.11 15.13 13.60
N SER A 65 0.35 15.48 14.81
CA SER A 65 1.30 14.62 15.54
C SER A 65 0.73 13.22 15.83
N ALA A 66 -0.55 13.12 16.18
CA ALA A 66 -1.23 11.84 16.37
C ALA A 66 -1.36 11.06 15.05
N LEU A 67 -1.69 11.75 13.92
CA LEU A 67 -1.79 11.13 12.60
C LEU A 67 -0.45 10.59 12.12
N VAL A 68 0.63 11.36 12.23
CA VAL A 68 1.98 10.98 11.80
C VAL A 68 2.46 9.71 12.49
N HIS A 69 2.07 9.50 13.76
CA HIS A 69 2.38 8.27 14.48
C HIS A 69 1.45 7.10 14.13
N ALA A 70 0.21 7.33 13.75
CA ALA A 70 -0.74 6.26 13.42
C ALA A 70 -0.62 5.74 11.98
N VAL A 71 -0.32 6.62 11.02
CA VAL A 71 -0.32 6.34 9.58
C VAL A 71 0.70 5.27 9.13
N PRO A 72 1.93 5.18 9.67
CA PRO A 72 2.86 4.11 9.28
C PRO A 72 2.31 2.70 9.55
N VAL A 73 1.56 2.52 10.64
CA VAL A 73 0.92 1.25 10.97
C VAL A 73 -0.18 0.92 9.96
N MET A 74 -0.98 1.92 9.56
CA MET A 74 -1.98 1.76 8.49
C MET A 74 -1.30 1.29 7.19
N GLN A 75 -0.23 1.96 6.80
CA GLN A 75 0.48 1.65 5.56
C GLN A 75 1.08 0.24 5.57
N ALA A 76 1.68 -0.18 6.69
CA ALA A 76 2.19 -1.53 6.86
C ALA A 76 1.06 -2.59 6.79
N GLY A 77 -0.08 -2.30 7.41
CA GLY A 77 -1.24 -3.20 7.45
C GLY A 77 -1.91 -3.37 6.08
N VAL A 78 -2.13 -2.28 5.34
CA VAL A 78 -2.71 -2.39 3.98
C VAL A 78 -1.74 -3.02 2.98
N ASN A 79 -0.43 -2.84 3.17
CA ASN A 79 0.58 -3.55 2.40
C ASN A 79 0.47 -5.06 2.63
N LEU A 80 0.38 -5.50 3.88
CA LEU A 80 0.17 -6.89 4.24
C LEU A 80 -1.12 -7.45 3.61
N ALA A 81 -2.23 -6.70 3.65
CA ALA A 81 -3.50 -7.09 3.02
C ALA A 81 -3.36 -7.27 1.50
N LEU A 82 -2.65 -6.37 0.83
CA LEU A 82 -2.39 -6.44 -0.61
C LEU A 82 -1.57 -7.70 -0.98
N ILE A 83 -0.52 -8.00 -0.22
CA ILE A 83 0.36 -9.13 -0.47
C ILE A 83 -0.35 -10.45 -0.16
N ALA A 84 -1.10 -10.53 0.93
CA ALA A 84 -1.91 -11.70 1.26
C ALA A 84 -2.96 -11.99 0.19
N HIS A 85 -3.60 -10.95 -0.36
CA HIS A 85 -4.50 -11.11 -1.51
C HIS A 85 -3.75 -11.63 -2.75
N THR A 86 -2.56 -11.12 -3.02
CA THR A 86 -1.71 -11.58 -4.13
C THR A 86 -1.33 -13.05 -3.95
N TRP A 87 -0.91 -13.44 -2.75
CA TRP A 87 -0.61 -14.83 -2.41
C TRP A 87 -1.80 -15.76 -2.66
N THR A 88 -2.99 -15.40 -2.17
CA THR A 88 -4.21 -16.21 -2.39
C THR A 88 -4.55 -16.33 -3.87
N SER A 89 -4.33 -15.28 -4.66
CA SER A 89 -4.59 -15.27 -6.11
C SER A 89 -3.62 -16.16 -6.87
N VAL A 90 -2.31 -16.06 -6.58
CA VAL A 90 -1.27 -16.92 -7.17
C VAL A 90 -1.50 -18.39 -6.80
N ARG A 91 -1.80 -18.66 -5.53
CA ARG A 91 -2.10 -20.01 -5.06
C ARG A 91 -3.30 -20.62 -5.77
N ALA A 92 -4.37 -19.85 -5.96
CA ALA A 92 -5.55 -20.31 -6.70
C ALA A 92 -5.23 -20.61 -8.18
N ALA A 93 -4.38 -19.82 -8.81
CA ALA A 93 -3.93 -20.04 -10.19
C ALA A 93 -3.05 -21.29 -10.34
N VAL A 94 -2.14 -21.55 -9.39
CA VAL A 94 -1.23 -22.70 -9.42
C VAL A 94 -1.96 -24.01 -9.15
N TYR A 95 -2.84 -24.03 -8.15
CA TYR A 95 -3.50 -25.26 -7.70
C TYR A 95 -4.88 -25.49 -8.30
N GLN A 96 -5.33 -24.66 -9.25
CA GLN A 96 -6.66 -24.73 -9.91
C GLN A 96 -7.83 -24.90 -8.93
N LYS A 97 -7.63 -24.50 -7.68
CA LYS A 97 -8.61 -24.65 -6.63
C LYS A 97 -9.67 -23.55 -6.76
N ASN A 98 -10.94 -23.96 -6.85
CA ASN A 98 -12.05 -23.03 -6.83
C ASN A 98 -11.88 -22.02 -5.69
N ARG A 99 -11.99 -20.75 -6.01
CA ARG A 99 -11.92 -19.63 -5.07
C ARG A 99 -13.12 -19.73 -4.14
N VAL A 100 -13.00 -20.53 -3.07
CA VAL A 100 -14.03 -20.54 -2.02
C VAL A 100 -14.10 -19.12 -1.49
N SER A 101 -15.22 -18.48 -1.74
CA SER A 101 -15.53 -17.11 -1.34
C SER A 101 -15.55 -17.02 0.20
N ARG A 102 -14.38 -16.76 0.79
CA ARG A 102 -14.27 -16.27 2.17
C ARG A 102 -14.34 -14.74 2.17
N CYS A 103 -15.38 -14.20 1.53
CA CYS A 103 -15.57 -12.77 1.34
C CYS A 103 -15.50 -12.02 2.67
N ASN A 104 -16.13 -12.55 3.72
CA ASN A 104 -16.17 -11.92 5.04
C ASN A 104 -14.78 -11.82 5.70
N LEU A 105 -13.97 -12.88 5.60
CA LEU A 105 -12.61 -12.85 6.16
C LEU A 105 -11.71 -11.89 5.40
N PHE A 106 -11.88 -11.79 4.09
CA PHE A 106 -11.13 -10.86 3.26
C PHE A 106 -11.49 -9.39 3.56
N ILE A 107 -12.78 -9.08 3.72
CA ILE A 107 -13.25 -7.74 4.12
C ILE A 107 -12.68 -7.37 5.49
N LEU A 108 -12.73 -8.28 6.46
CA LEU A 108 -12.15 -8.07 7.78
C LEU A 108 -10.65 -7.77 7.69
N PHE A 109 -9.93 -8.50 6.84
CA PHE A 109 -8.48 -8.32 6.65
C PHE A 109 -8.12 -6.96 6.03
N VAL A 110 -9.00 -6.42 5.16
CA VAL A 110 -8.83 -5.06 4.59
C VAL A 110 -9.24 -3.98 5.59
N ALA A 111 -10.25 -4.22 6.43
CA ALA A 111 -10.73 -3.25 7.43
C ALA A 111 -9.81 -3.16 8.65
N PHE A 112 -9.16 -4.25 9.05
CA PHE A 112 -8.31 -4.34 10.25
C PHE A 112 -7.25 -3.21 10.35
N PRO A 113 -6.48 -2.89 9.30
CA PRO A 113 -5.49 -1.81 9.36
C PRO A 113 -6.11 -0.45 9.72
N TYR A 114 -7.29 -0.15 9.20
CA TYR A 114 -7.98 1.12 9.49
C TYR A 114 -8.48 1.18 10.93
N ILE A 115 -9.06 0.08 11.43
CA ILE A 115 -9.53 -0.01 12.82
C ILE A 115 -8.34 0.18 13.78
N LEU A 116 -7.23 -0.51 13.53
CA LEU A 116 -6.00 -0.38 14.32
C LEU A 116 -5.46 1.05 14.27
N THR A 117 -5.46 1.67 13.09
CA THR A 117 -5.00 3.06 12.91
C THR A 117 -5.87 4.05 13.67
N ILE A 118 -7.20 3.89 13.64
CA ILE A 118 -8.12 4.75 14.39
C ILE A 118 -7.86 4.60 15.89
N ALA A 119 -7.68 3.38 16.39
CA ALA A 119 -7.38 3.13 17.81
C ALA A 119 -6.05 3.80 18.23
N LEU A 120 -5.00 3.67 17.42
CA LEU A 120 -3.71 4.32 17.68
C LEU A 120 -3.81 5.84 17.58
N PHE A 121 -4.50 6.35 16.56
CA PHE A 121 -4.72 7.79 16.40
C PHE A 121 -5.41 8.39 17.65
N LEU A 122 -6.49 7.77 18.11
CA LEU A 122 -7.20 8.23 19.30
C LEU A 122 -6.31 8.14 20.55
N GLY A 123 -5.55 7.05 20.70
CA GLY A 123 -4.60 6.90 21.81
C GLY A 123 -3.53 7.99 21.84
N PHE A 124 -2.87 8.24 20.69
CA PHE A 124 -1.87 9.31 20.58
C PHE A 124 -2.47 10.70 20.70
N LEU A 125 -3.70 10.92 20.22
CA LEU A 125 -4.39 12.20 20.35
C LEU A 125 -4.69 12.51 21.82
N VAL A 126 -5.24 11.54 22.58
CA VAL A 126 -5.49 11.69 24.01
C VAL A 126 -4.18 11.96 24.75
N PHE A 127 -3.12 11.22 24.45
CA PHE A 127 -1.80 11.45 25.03
C PHE A 127 -1.27 12.86 24.74
N ALA A 128 -1.36 13.32 23.48
CA ALA A 128 -0.92 14.65 23.08
C ALA A 128 -1.73 15.79 23.75
N ILE A 129 -3.03 15.58 23.99
CA ILE A 129 -3.88 16.54 24.73
C ILE A 129 -3.46 16.61 26.19
N GLN A 130 -3.13 15.48 26.81
CA GLN A 130 -2.70 15.43 28.22
C GLN A 130 -1.29 16.00 28.42
N HIS A 131 -0.42 15.84 27.43
CA HIS A 131 0.98 16.27 27.47
C HIS A 131 1.34 17.23 26.32
N PRO A 132 0.68 18.39 26.23
CA PRO A 132 0.84 19.29 25.07
C PRO A 132 2.24 19.89 24.93
N GLN A 133 3.03 19.88 25.99
CA GLN A 133 4.44 20.30 25.99
C GLN A 133 5.37 19.32 25.25
N THR A 134 4.90 18.11 24.95
CA THR A 134 5.66 17.10 24.23
C THR A 134 5.46 17.16 22.72
N VAL A 135 4.57 18.02 22.23
CA VAL A 135 4.26 18.17 20.83
C VAL A 135 5.06 19.35 20.26
N GLU A 136 5.95 19.04 19.35
CA GLU A 136 6.85 20.01 18.73
C GLU A 136 6.80 19.91 17.21
N ARG A 137 7.07 21.05 16.54
CA ARG A 137 7.30 21.04 15.09
C ARG A 137 8.66 20.43 14.81
N ASP A 138 8.74 19.55 13.81
CA ASP A 138 10.00 18.95 13.39
C ASP A 138 11.02 20.00 12.98
N ASN A 139 12.31 19.69 13.10
CA ASN A 139 13.41 20.60 12.79
C ASN A 139 13.37 21.16 11.37
N MET A 140 12.81 20.43 10.42
CA MET A 140 12.60 20.86 9.04
C MET A 140 11.30 21.65 8.84
N GLY A 141 10.46 21.79 9.85
CA GLY A 141 9.20 22.52 9.77
C GLY A 141 8.08 21.81 9.01
N VAL A 142 8.29 20.57 8.56
CA VAL A 142 7.38 19.89 7.64
C VAL A 142 6.13 19.37 8.34
N TYR A 143 6.27 18.84 9.56
CA TYR A 143 5.16 18.27 10.34
C TYR A 143 5.39 18.43 11.85
N CYS A 144 4.32 18.21 12.63
CA CYS A 144 4.39 18.12 14.09
C CYS A 144 4.56 16.66 14.52
N LYS A 145 5.37 16.44 15.58
CA LYS A 145 5.62 15.12 16.17
C LYS A 145 5.51 15.16 17.69
N ILE A 146 5.26 14.02 18.32
CA ILE A 146 5.29 13.85 19.77
C ILE A 146 6.72 13.46 20.16
N VAL A 147 7.35 14.29 20.99
CA VAL A 147 8.70 14.07 21.53
C VAL A 147 8.56 13.73 23.01
N PHE A 148 8.52 12.44 23.34
CA PHE A 148 8.46 11.95 24.71
C PHE A 148 9.30 10.68 24.82
N ASP A 149 10.56 10.80 25.20
CA ASP A 149 11.54 9.70 25.35
C ASP A 149 11.56 8.71 24.17
N GLY A 150 11.10 9.12 22.99
CA GLY A 150 10.95 8.27 21.82
C GLY A 150 9.88 7.18 21.92
N VAL A 151 9.10 7.10 23.02
CA VAL A 151 8.13 6.02 23.26
C VAL A 151 7.06 5.93 22.18
N PRO A 152 6.36 7.01 21.76
CA PRO A 152 5.35 6.92 20.70
C PRO A 152 5.95 6.42 19.37
N SER A 153 7.12 6.92 19.00
CA SER A 153 7.81 6.49 17.77
C SER A 153 8.26 5.02 17.85
N LYS A 154 8.76 4.57 19.00
CA LYS A 154 9.16 3.17 19.20
C LYS A 154 7.95 2.21 19.13
N ILE A 155 6.81 2.57 19.69
CA ILE A 155 5.56 1.78 19.60
C ILE A 155 5.13 1.66 18.13
N THR A 156 5.01 2.77 17.43
CA THR A 156 4.62 2.80 16.02
C THR A 156 5.59 1.99 15.15
N ALA A 157 6.90 2.21 15.33
CA ALA A 157 7.93 1.51 14.59
C ALA A 157 7.92 0.00 14.89
N GLY A 158 7.74 -0.40 16.15
CA GLY A 158 7.66 -1.81 16.55
C GLY A 158 6.46 -2.52 15.91
N ILE A 159 5.27 -1.94 15.97
CA ILE A 159 4.06 -2.52 15.34
C ILE A 159 4.25 -2.58 13.81
N SER A 160 4.73 -1.50 13.20
CA SER A 160 4.98 -1.46 11.75
C SER A 160 6.03 -2.49 11.32
N ALA A 161 7.11 -2.66 12.10
CA ALA A 161 8.16 -3.65 11.83
C ALA A 161 7.61 -5.08 11.84
N VAL A 162 6.77 -5.43 12.80
CA VAL A 162 6.13 -6.76 12.85
C VAL A 162 5.26 -6.99 11.63
N LEU A 163 4.40 -6.03 11.26
CA LEU A 163 3.53 -6.13 10.10
C LEU A 163 4.34 -6.24 8.80
N MET A 164 5.42 -5.46 8.67
CA MET A 164 6.30 -5.49 7.50
C MET A 164 7.11 -6.79 7.43
N LEU A 165 7.57 -7.34 8.56
CA LEU A 165 8.24 -8.64 8.59
C LEU A 165 7.32 -9.76 8.07
N VAL A 166 6.07 -9.78 8.53
CA VAL A 166 5.06 -10.73 8.03
C VAL A 166 4.82 -10.53 6.53
N SER A 167 4.74 -9.27 6.06
CA SER A 167 4.60 -8.94 4.63
C SER A 167 5.76 -9.52 3.82
N VAL A 168 7.01 -9.30 4.24
CA VAL A 168 8.20 -9.81 3.55
C VAL A 168 8.20 -11.34 3.48
N ILE A 169 7.77 -12.03 4.55
CA ILE A 169 7.64 -13.50 4.54
C ILE A 169 6.65 -13.94 3.43
N PHE A 170 5.46 -13.31 3.37
CA PHE A 170 4.49 -13.61 2.31
C PHE A 170 5.04 -13.27 0.91
N GLU A 171 5.76 -12.16 0.74
CA GLU A 171 6.41 -11.79 -0.52
C GLU A 171 7.41 -12.84 -0.99
N VAL A 172 8.28 -13.32 -0.08
CA VAL A 172 9.23 -14.40 -0.39
C VAL A 172 8.50 -15.68 -0.79
N ILE A 173 7.41 -16.03 -0.13
CA ILE A 173 6.59 -17.19 -0.48
C ILE A 173 5.99 -17.02 -1.88
N VAL A 174 5.43 -15.84 -2.19
CA VAL A 174 4.86 -15.53 -3.51
C VAL A 174 5.93 -15.58 -4.58
N ALA A 175 7.09 -14.95 -4.34
CA ALA A 175 8.21 -14.94 -5.29
C ALA A 175 8.70 -16.37 -5.58
N ARG A 176 8.88 -17.22 -4.56
CA ARG A 176 9.27 -18.64 -4.73
C ARG A 176 8.22 -19.43 -5.51
N MET A 177 6.94 -19.21 -5.25
CA MET A 177 5.85 -19.86 -6.01
C MET A 177 5.87 -19.43 -7.48
N LEU A 178 6.06 -18.14 -7.76
CA LEU A 178 6.15 -17.61 -9.12
C LEU A 178 7.35 -18.21 -9.87
N ILE A 179 8.52 -18.26 -9.26
CA ILE A 179 9.73 -18.83 -9.87
C ILE A 179 9.56 -20.34 -10.13
N ARG A 180 9.06 -21.08 -9.14
CA ARG A 180 8.91 -22.53 -9.23
C ARG A 180 7.87 -22.96 -10.27
N HIS A 181 6.78 -22.22 -10.41
CA HIS A 181 5.67 -22.55 -11.29
C HIS A 181 5.60 -21.64 -12.52
N TRP A 182 6.74 -21.01 -12.89
CA TRP A 182 6.83 -20.06 -13.99
C TRP A 182 6.23 -20.56 -15.31
N LYS A 183 6.56 -21.81 -15.69
CA LYS A 183 6.06 -22.41 -16.94
C LYS A 183 4.54 -22.55 -16.95
N LEU A 184 3.94 -22.97 -15.84
CA LEU A 184 2.49 -23.09 -15.69
C LEU A 184 1.79 -21.73 -15.74
N LEU A 185 2.37 -20.72 -15.09
CA LEU A 185 1.82 -19.37 -15.03
C LEU A 185 1.92 -18.64 -16.39
N CYS A 186 2.98 -18.88 -17.17
CA CYS A 186 3.07 -18.36 -18.53
C CYS A 186 2.02 -18.99 -19.46
N HIS A 187 1.70 -20.27 -19.28
CA HIS A 187 0.63 -20.94 -20.02
C HIS A 187 -0.77 -20.45 -19.64
N SER A 188 -0.95 -20.00 -18.38
CA SER A 188 -2.20 -19.41 -17.90
C SER A 188 -2.39 -17.94 -18.29
N GLY A 189 -1.47 -17.38 -19.11
CA GLY A 189 -1.57 -16.01 -19.62
C GLY A 189 -1.18 -14.93 -18.63
N MET A 190 -0.46 -15.26 -17.54
CA MET A 190 -0.02 -14.28 -16.56
C MET A 190 1.11 -13.40 -17.15
N PRO A 191 0.95 -12.06 -17.16
CA PRO A 191 1.92 -11.18 -17.81
C PRO A 191 3.24 -11.11 -17.03
N ARG A 192 4.36 -11.10 -17.72
CA ARG A 192 5.72 -10.95 -17.13
C ARG A 192 5.82 -9.69 -16.26
N SER A 193 5.11 -8.63 -16.61
CA SER A 193 5.07 -7.38 -15.85
C SER A 193 4.55 -7.58 -14.42
N PHE A 194 3.68 -8.57 -14.17
CA PHE A 194 3.20 -8.88 -12.83
C PHE A 194 4.33 -9.40 -11.92
N VAL A 195 5.17 -10.30 -12.44
CA VAL A 195 6.31 -10.85 -11.67
C VAL A 195 7.33 -9.80 -11.33
N ILE A 196 7.69 -8.97 -12.31
CA ILE A 196 8.64 -7.87 -12.09
C ILE A 196 8.14 -6.94 -10.99
N ARG A 197 6.84 -6.60 -10.99
CA ARG A 197 6.24 -5.75 -9.96
C ARG A 197 6.27 -6.38 -8.58
N VAL A 198 5.96 -7.67 -8.47
CA VAL A 198 6.06 -8.37 -7.19
C VAL A 198 7.50 -8.31 -6.67
N LEU A 199 8.49 -8.55 -7.52
CA LEU A 199 9.91 -8.48 -7.14
C LEU A 199 10.33 -7.07 -6.73
N VAL A 200 9.92 -6.03 -7.47
CA VAL A 200 10.19 -4.63 -7.11
C VAL A 200 9.53 -4.29 -5.78
N PHE A 201 8.29 -4.70 -5.58
CA PHE A 201 7.56 -4.47 -4.35
C PHE A 201 8.23 -5.14 -3.15
N SER A 202 8.70 -6.39 -3.31
CA SER A 202 9.46 -7.12 -2.30
C SER A 202 10.78 -6.42 -1.94
N ALA A 203 11.49 -5.91 -2.94
CA ALA A 203 12.74 -5.17 -2.71
C ALA A 203 12.50 -3.87 -1.93
N VAL A 204 11.46 -3.12 -2.29
CA VAL A 204 11.06 -1.89 -1.58
C VAL A 204 10.59 -2.21 -0.16
N GLY A 205 9.77 -3.24 0.02
CA GLY A 205 9.31 -3.72 1.34
C GLY A 205 10.46 -4.11 2.25
N GLY A 206 11.44 -4.86 1.73
CA GLY A 206 12.66 -5.22 2.43
C GLY A 206 13.49 -3.99 2.86
N LEU A 207 13.62 -3.01 1.97
CA LEU A 207 14.30 -1.75 2.28
C LEU A 207 13.60 -1.00 3.42
N VAL A 208 12.27 -0.87 3.35
CA VAL A 208 11.46 -0.21 4.39
C VAL A 208 11.61 -0.92 5.73
N LEU A 209 11.62 -2.27 5.74
CA LEU A 209 11.83 -3.04 6.96
C LEU A 209 13.21 -2.74 7.59
N VAL A 210 14.28 -2.75 6.79
CA VAL A 210 15.63 -2.43 7.28
C VAL A 210 15.68 -1.02 7.86
N LEU A 211 15.09 -0.04 7.18
CA LEU A 211 15.04 1.34 7.68
C LEU A 211 14.24 1.47 8.97
N THR A 212 13.11 0.78 9.08
CA THR A 212 12.29 0.76 10.29
C THR A 212 13.07 0.17 11.45
N MET A 213 13.84 -0.91 11.22
CA MET A 213 14.70 -1.51 12.24
C MET A 213 15.83 -0.56 12.65
N VAL A 214 16.49 0.10 11.72
CA VAL A 214 17.51 1.11 12.01
C VAL A 214 16.91 2.26 12.84
N TYR A 215 15.72 2.73 12.49
CA TYR A 215 15.01 3.79 13.23
C TYR A 215 14.72 3.38 14.67
N VAL A 216 14.29 2.14 14.90
CA VAL A 216 14.03 1.61 16.27
C VAL A 216 15.29 1.58 17.12
N VAL A 217 16.44 1.23 16.50
CA VAL A 217 17.71 1.04 17.22
C VAL A 217 18.46 2.35 17.46
N SER A 218 18.38 3.32 16.54
CA SER A 218 19.22 4.53 16.56
C SER A 218 18.64 5.73 17.31
N ASP A 219 17.59 5.56 18.11
CA ASP A 219 16.93 6.58 18.95
C ASP A 219 16.54 7.91 18.23
N GLY A 220 16.39 7.89 16.96
CA GLY A 220 15.94 9.02 16.15
C GLY A 220 16.50 8.94 14.74
N GLY A 221 15.63 8.73 13.79
CA GLY A 221 16.00 8.65 12.38
C GLY A 221 16.72 9.92 11.93
N GLY A 222 17.88 9.73 11.35
CA GLY A 222 18.54 10.84 10.64
C GLY A 222 17.72 11.26 9.43
N THR A 223 17.99 12.47 8.92
CA THR A 223 17.35 13.07 7.73
C THR A 223 17.19 12.11 6.53
N GLY A 224 18.08 11.11 6.43
CA GLY A 224 18.01 10.08 5.39
C GLY A 224 16.78 9.17 5.47
N ALA A 225 16.33 8.81 6.66
CA ALA A 225 15.12 7.98 6.84
C ALA A 225 13.86 8.75 6.40
N ASP A 226 13.77 10.03 6.72
CA ASP A 226 12.65 10.89 6.32
C ASP A 226 12.58 11.03 4.79
N PHE A 227 13.71 11.18 4.10
CA PHE A 227 13.77 11.23 2.64
C PHE A 227 13.28 9.93 2.00
N ILE A 228 13.65 8.78 2.56
CA ILE A 228 13.22 7.49 2.02
C ILE A 228 11.72 7.31 2.24
N MET A 229 11.21 7.61 3.44
CA MET A 229 9.77 7.56 3.72
C MET A 229 8.98 8.52 2.82
N ALA A 230 9.50 9.72 2.57
CA ALA A 230 8.89 10.69 1.65
C ALA A 230 8.91 10.23 0.17
N SER A 231 9.80 9.32 -0.20
CA SER A 231 9.88 8.79 -1.57
C SER A 231 8.92 7.62 -1.84
N LEU A 232 8.42 6.93 -0.79
CA LEU A 232 7.57 5.75 -0.94
C LEU A 232 6.28 5.99 -1.75
N PRO A 233 5.54 7.09 -1.57
CA PRO A 233 4.37 7.38 -2.39
C PRO A 233 4.71 7.56 -3.87
N LEU A 234 5.85 8.18 -4.18
CA LEU A 234 6.33 8.36 -5.54
C LEU A 234 6.69 7.01 -6.18
N ILE A 235 7.43 6.16 -5.48
CA ILE A 235 7.77 4.81 -5.94
C ILE A 235 6.50 4.00 -6.16
N SER A 236 5.56 4.03 -5.22
CA SER A 236 4.28 3.34 -5.32
C SER A 236 3.47 3.83 -6.54
N SER A 237 3.44 5.15 -6.78
CA SER A 237 2.75 5.72 -7.94
C SER A 237 3.36 5.27 -9.27
N LEU A 238 4.67 5.16 -9.34
CA LEU A 238 5.37 4.65 -10.53
C LEU A 238 5.08 3.16 -10.75
N VAL A 239 5.15 2.34 -9.70
CA VAL A 239 4.89 0.89 -9.79
C VAL A 239 3.44 0.60 -10.21
N PHE A 240 2.48 1.31 -9.65
CA PHE A 240 1.07 1.10 -9.93
C PHE A 240 0.56 1.89 -11.14
N GLY A 241 1.04 3.11 -11.37
CA GLY A 241 0.66 3.96 -12.50
C GLY A 241 1.18 3.42 -13.84
N THR A 242 2.33 2.73 -13.86
CA THR A 242 2.88 2.12 -15.09
C THR A 242 2.21 0.79 -15.49
N GLN A 243 1.03 0.50 -14.94
CA GLN A 243 0.27 -0.69 -15.35
C GLN A 243 -0.30 -0.50 -16.76
N GLU A 244 -0.14 -1.53 -17.59
CA GLU A 244 -0.50 -1.50 -19.01
C GLU A 244 -1.96 -1.07 -19.24
N ASP A 245 -2.85 -1.49 -18.36
CA ASP A 245 -4.27 -1.15 -18.39
C ASP A 245 -4.50 0.35 -18.11
N LEU A 246 -3.77 0.94 -17.16
CA LEU A 246 -3.85 2.35 -16.81
C LEU A 246 -3.20 3.23 -17.88
N ILE A 247 -2.02 2.82 -18.37
CA ILE A 247 -1.37 3.51 -19.49
C ILE A 247 -2.28 3.53 -20.72
N ARG A 248 -3.02 2.45 -20.97
CA ARG A 248 -4.01 2.39 -22.04
C ARG A 248 -5.21 3.27 -21.80
N ALA A 249 -5.71 3.34 -20.57
CA ALA A 249 -6.79 4.24 -20.21
C ALA A 249 -6.41 5.72 -20.41
N TRP A 250 -5.12 6.05 -20.19
CA TRP A 250 -4.60 7.40 -20.48
C TRP A 250 -4.38 7.66 -21.96
N MET A 251 -4.06 6.59 -22.74
CA MET A 251 -3.91 6.67 -24.19
C MET A 251 -5.26 6.43 -24.90
N PHE A 252 -6.25 7.30 -24.64
CA PHE A 252 -7.61 7.20 -25.18
C PHE A 252 -7.67 7.20 -26.73
N TRP A 253 -6.57 7.61 -27.41
CA TRP A 253 -6.45 7.57 -28.87
C TRP A 253 -6.07 6.20 -29.45
N ARG A 254 -5.75 5.19 -28.60
CA ARG A 254 -5.46 3.84 -29.09
C ARG A 254 -6.74 3.02 -29.24
N PRO A 255 -6.90 2.29 -30.36
CA PRO A 255 -8.08 1.46 -30.57
C PRO A 255 -8.20 0.40 -29.44
N PRO A 256 -9.44 0.06 -29.03
CA PRO A 256 -9.68 -1.01 -28.07
C PRO A 256 -9.09 -2.32 -28.58
N ARG A 257 -8.58 -3.16 -27.65
CA ARG A 257 -8.13 -4.52 -28.03
C ARG A 257 -9.30 -5.27 -28.66
N PRO A 258 -9.11 -5.94 -29.82
CA PRO A 258 -10.10 -6.90 -30.27
C PRO A 258 -10.31 -7.91 -29.12
N MET A 259 -11.58 -8.08 -28.70
CA MET A 259 -11.90 -9.09 -27.69
C MET A 259 -11.34 -10.41 -28.19
N ALA A 260 -10.47 -11.03 -27.41
CA ALA A 260 -10.01 -12.37 -27.68
C ALA A 260 -11.26 -13.25 -27.68
N VAL A 261 -11.74 -13.62 -28.87
CA VAL A 261 -12.82 -14.56 -29.05
C VAL A 261 -12.35 -15.83 -28.36
N LYS A 262 -12.93 -16.16 -27.20
CA LYS A 262 -12.70 -17.47 -26.60
C LYS A 262 -13.01 -18.49 -27.67
N PRO A 263 -12.05 -19.36 -28.04
CA PRO A 263 -12.36 -20.42 -28.99
C PRO A 263 -13.55 -21.19 -28.40
N ILE A 264 -14.66 -21.20 -29.13
CA ILE A 264 -15.82 -22.01 -28.80
C ILE A 264 -15.28 -23.43 -28.74
N ARG A 265 -15.19 -23.97 -27.53
CA ARG A 265 -14.80 -25.36 -27.30
C ARG A 265 -15.85 -26.17 -28.04
N ALA A 266 -15.52 -26.67 -29.23
CA ALA A 266 -16.40 -27.54 -30.00
C ALA A 266 -16.86 -28.66 -29.04
N ARG A 267 -18.12 -28.63 -28.71
CA ARG A 267 -18.78 -29.71 -27.99
C ARG A 267 -18.75 -30.89 -28.94
N ASN A 268 -17.87 -31.84 -28.69
CA ASN A 268 -17.89 -33.11 -29.37
C ASN A 268 -19.18 -33.85 -28.93
N ASP A 269 -20.25 -33.56 -29.61
CA ASP A 269 -21.46 -34.37 -29.57
C ASP A 269 -21.20 -35.58 -30.48
N SER A 270 -20.29 -36.48 -30.03
CA SER A 270 -20.22 -37.83 -30.51
C SER A 270 -21.06 -38.72 -29.56
N GLU A 271 -22.36 -38.50 -29.56
CA GLU A 271 -23.28 -39.52 -29.11
C GLU A 271 -23.41 -40.56 -30.25
N GLY A 272 -22.89 -41.72 -29.92
CA GLY A 272 -22.91 -42.88 -30.78
C GLY A 272 -24.32 -43.33 -31.09
N THR A 273 -24.56 -43.56 -32.34
CA THR A 273 -25.57 -44.52 -32.83
C THR A 273 -25.19 -45.92 -32.35
N LEU A 274 -26.02 -46.44 -31.49
CA LEU A 274 -26.11 -47.87 -31.19
C LEU A 274 -26.93 -48.54 -32.28
N GLU A 275 -26.37 -49.54 -32.92
CA GLU A 275 -27.05 -50.75 -33.33
C GLU A 275 -26.58 -51.93 -32.49
#